data_41af4b01d08ad1f00c62ebe2ba89d0a3
#
_entry.id   41af4b01d08ad1f00c62ebe2ba89d0a3
#
_cell.length_a   1.000
_cell.length_b   1.000
_cell.length_c   1.000
_cell.angle_alpha   90.00
_cell.angle_beta   90.00
_cell.angle_gamma   90.00
#
_symmetry.space_group_name_H-M   'P 1'
#
loop_
_entity.id
_entity.type
_entity.pdbx_description
1 polymer ?
#
loop_
_entity_poly.entity_id
_entity_poly.type
_entity_poly.pdbx_seq_one_letter_code
_entity_poly.pdbx_strand_id
1 'polypeptide(L)'
;YTNLQIECEGEFVFTEKENITDDDFLGNRCRLPVYIDSSLCRPGKNFGKVYIYNAYTSLEIPVMVQLGDGVVARHADHSHMQCITQIMKYYEESRLKKIGTGTWLAETGKLVERMVTMDEKDVPARLFQAQLLITEERYNEAGWILDHAADMLEAQGATVGEQWVYYLYLTTLIHRDPQYTLQMAEQVEQIYRYDRTRWRVAWLLLYLSEEYNRSTSGKWMFLEKQYQYGCTSPVIYLEALALLNGNPALLRKLNSFELQVLNFGVRQDAVNDSLIEQLLYLSGRVREYSPLLGRILRRLYEKKKDVRILQEVCSLLIKGSKTGPDAFTWYQMGVESHLRITNLYEYYMASVDLDAVLELPKVILMYFSFQSNLDYEHSAFLYAYLLKHRKDYEEV
;
A
#
# COMPACT_ATOMS: atom_id res chain seq x y z
N TYR A 1 -7.59 1.00 23.24
CA TYR A 1 -6.26 0.55 22.76
C TYR A 1 -6.40 -0.86 22.23
N THR A 2 -6.28 -1.01 20.92
CA THR A 2 -6.35 -2.32 20.29
C THR A 2 -4.92 -2.81 20.07
N ASN A 3 -4.37 -3.51 21.05
CA ASN A 3 -3.16 -4.29 20.86
C ASN A 3 -3.60 -5.74 20.87
N LEU A 4 -3.69 -6.33 19.66
CA LEU A 4 -4.06 -7.73 19.48
C LEU A 4 -2.81 -8.51 19.13
N GLN A 5 -2.56 -9.59 19.86
CA GLN A 5 -1.50 -10.55 19.54
C GLN A 5 -2.02 -11.57 18.54
N ILE A 6 -1.14 -12.02 17.66
CA ILE A 6 -1.44 -13.01 16.64
C ILE A 6 -0.50 -14.18 16.85
N GLU A 7 -1.06 -15.37 16.98
CA GLU A 7 -0.31 -16.63 17.01
C GLU A 7 -0.85 -17.58 15.96
N CYS A 8 0.03 -18.31 15.31
CA CYS A 8 -0.33 -19.32 14.33
C CYS A 8 0.02 -20.71 14.88
N GLU A 9 -0.96 -21.62 14.85
CA GLU A 9 -0.78 -23.04 15.14
C GLU A 9 -0.74 -23.81 13.81
N GLY A 10 0.32 -24.57 13.59
CA GLY A 10 0.60 -25.29 12.35
C GLY A 10 1.76 -24.66 11.58
N GLU A 11 2.80 -25.47 11.31
CA GLU A 11 4.04 -25.02 10.64
C GLU A 11 3.82 -24.41 9.25
N PHE A 12 2.68 -24.71 8.62
CA PHE A 12 2.31 -24.26 7.27
C PHE A 12 1.51 -22.97 7.24
N VAL A 13 1.11 -22.42 8.40
CA VAL A 13 0.30 -21.18 8.51
C VAL A 13 1.16 -20.09 9.14
N PHE A 14 1.23 -18.93 8.51
CA PHE A 14 1.94 -17.79 9.07
C PHE A 14 1.32 -16.45 8.67
N THR A 15 1.66 -15.42 9.42
CA THR A 15 1.24 -14.03 9.18
C THR A 15 2.47 -13.13 9.13
N GLU A 16 2.38 -12.01 8.41
CA GLU A 16 3.49 -11.04 8.35
C GLU A 16 3.67 -10.25 9.66
N LYS A 17 2.65 -10.26 10.52
CA LYS A 17 2.63 -9.49 11.76
C LYS A 17 2.25 -10.39 12.91
N GLU A 18 2.94 -10.22 14.03
CA GLU A 18 2.63 -10.87 15.30
C GLU A 18 1.70 -10.03 16.19
N ASN A 19 1.53 -8.75 15.83
CA ASN A 19 0.69 -7.80 16.57
C ASN A 19 -0.10 -6.92 15.61
N ILE A 20 -1.37 -6.62 15.96
CA ILE A 20 -2.23 -5.62 15.34
C ILE A 20 -2.44 -4.48 16.33
N THR A 21 -2.15 -3.26 15.89
CA THR A 21 -2.35 -2.04 16.67
C THR A 21 -3.47 -1.19 16.08
N ASP A 22 -3.87 -0.12 16.76
CA ASP A 22 -4.87 0.83 16.24
C ASP A 22 -4.49 1.38 14.86
N ASP A 23 -3.19 1.48 14.56
CA ASP A 23 -2.68 1.95 13.28
C ASP A 23 -2.91 0.98 12.10
N ASP A 24 -3.26 -0.27 12.38
CA ASP A 24 -3.57 -1.28 11.37
C ASP A 24 -5.05 -1.26 10.94
N PHE A 25 -5.89 -0.53 11.70
CA PHE A 25 -7.30 -0.41 11.39
C PHE A 25 -7.60 0.75 10.47
N LEU A 26 -8.46 0.52 9.51
CA LEU A 26 -9.12 1.53 8.69
C LEU A 26 -10.57 1.65 9.18
N GLY A 27 -10.84 2.64 10.03
CA GLY A 27 -12.09 2.68 10.78
C GLY A 27 -12.16 1.47 11.74
N ASN A 28 -13.20 0.66 11.63
CA ASN A 28 -13.40 -0.56 12.42
C ASN A 28 -13.02 -1.85 11.68
N ARG A 29 -12.20 -1.75 10.62
CA ARG A 29 -11.75 -2.90 9.83
C ARG A 29 -10.23 -2.95 9.78
N CYS A 30 -9.68 -4.14 10.06
CA CYS A 30 -8.29 -4.48 9.83
C CYS A 30 -8.22 -5.66 8.85
N ARG A 31 -7.28 -5.62 7.92
CA ARG A 31 -7.00 -6.73 7.00
C ARG A 31 -5.72 -7.40 7.45
N LEU A 32 -5.82 -8.64 7.86
CA LEU A 32 -4.71 -9.50 8.21
C LEU A 32 -4.49 -10.53 7.10
N PRO A 33 -3.42 -10.44 6.30
CA PRO A 33 -3.04 -11.50 5.38
C PRO A 33 -2.57 -12.74 6.15
N VAL A 34 -3.13 -13.88 5.82
CA VAL A 34 -2.71 -15.20 6.32
C VAL A 34 -2.12 -15.96 5.14
N TYR A 35 -0.92 -16.47 5.31
CA TYR A 35 -0.16 -17.18 4.28
C TYR A 35 -0.10 -18.67 4.60
N ILE A 36 -0.13 -19.47 3.55
CA ILE A 36 -0.03 -20.92 3.63
C ILE A 36 1.22 -21.35 2.87
N ASP A 37 2.13 -22.01 3.56
CA ASP A 37 3.25 -22.69 2.91
C ASP A 37 2.87 -24.14 2.60
N SER A 38 2.53 -24.38 1.34
CA SER A 38 2.12 -25.71 0.89
C SER A 38 3.25 -26.75 0.92
N SER A 39 4.53 -26.31 0.97
CA SER A 39 5.67 -27.22 1.06
C SER A 39 5.77 -27.91 2.42
N LEU A 40 5.20 -27.29 3.45
CA LEU A 40 5.14 -27.82 4.82
C LEU A 40 3.87 -28.63 5.10
N CYS A 41 2.96 -28.70 4.12
CA CYS A 41 1.76 -29.50 4.24
C CYS A 41 2.00 -30.98 3.89
N ARG A 42 1.30 -31.87 4.60
CA ARG A 42 1.26 -33.31 4.30
C ARG A 42 0.16 -33.61 3.26
N PRO A 43 0.30 -34.68 2.46
CA PRO A 43 -0.80 -35.15 1.61
C PRO A 43 -2.07 -35.38 2.44
N GLY A 44 -3.24 -34.93 1.93
CA GLY A 44 -4.50 -34.99 2.63
C GLY A 44 -4.85 -33.69 3.36
N LYS A 45 -5.56 -33.78 4.47
CA LYS A 45 -6.04 -32.64 5.24
C LYS A 45 -5.00 -32.20 6.28
N ASN A 46 -4.63 -30.93 6.23
CA ASN A 46 -3.79 -30.25 7.20
C ASN A 46 -4.66 -29.24 7.97
N PHE A 47 -4.52 -29.24 9.28
CA PHE A 47 -5.29 -28.38 10.17
C PHE A 47 -4.33 -27.43 10.89
N GLY A 48 -4.68 -26.17 10.92
CA GLY A 48 -3.99 -25.13 11.65
C GLY A 48 -4.99 -24.13 12.21
N LYS A 49 -4.52 -23.16 12.97
CA LYS A 49 -5.34 -22.11 13.54
C LYS A 49 -4.59 -20.79 13.58
N VAL A 50 -5.31 -19.72 13.48
CA VAL A 50 -4.80 -18.38 13.76
C VAL A 50 -5.55 -17.86 14.97
N TYR A 51 -4.82 -17.55 16.02
CA TYR A 51 -5.34 -16.94 17.25
C TYR A 51 -5.07 -15.44 17.19
N ILE A 52 -6.11 -14.66 17.44
CA ILE A 52 -6.01 -13.20 17.57
C ILE A 52 -6.61 -12.84 18.91
N TYR A 53 -5.81 -12.35 19.82
CA TYR A 53 -6.26 -12.15 21.20
C TYR A 53 -5.62 -10.93 21.90
N ASN A 54 -6.27 -10.49 22.96
CA ASN A 54 -5.73 -9.58 23.96
C ASN A 54 -6.24 -9.98 25.34
N ALA A 55 -5.99 -9.15 26.37
CA ALA A 55 -6.42 -9.43 27.74
C ALA A 55 -7.96 -9.56 27.91
N TYR A 56 -8.77 -9.14 26.93
CA TYR A 56 -10.23 -9.03 27.07
C TYR A 56 -11.00 -9.92 26.09
N THR A 57 -10.39 -10.31 24.97
CA THR A 57 -11.05 -11.07 23.91
C THR A 57 -10.07 -11.97 23.19
N SER A 58 -10.60 -13.06 22.64
CA SER A 58 -9.85 -13.95 21.79
C SER A 58 -10.73 -14.38 20.62
N LEU A 59 -10.14 -14.47 19.44
CA LEU A 59 -10.74 -14.99 18.22
C LEU A 59 -9.87 -16.14 17.72
N GLU A 60 -10.49 -17.28 17.46
CA GLU A 60 -9.86 -18.44 16.85
C GLU A 60 -10.38 -18.61 15.43
N ILE A 61 -9.48 -18.63 14.46
CA ILE A 61 -9.80 -18.85 13.04
C ILE A 61 -9.22 -20.19 12.63
N PRO A 62 -10.06 -21.22 12.43
CA PRO A 62 -9.59 -22.52 11.97
C PRO A 62 -9.15 -22.42 10.51
N VAL A 63 -7.98 -22.98 10.21
CA VAL A 63 -7.41 -23.07 8.86
C VAL A 63 -7.32 -24.55 8.47
N MET A 64 -7.99 -24.91 7.38
CA MET A 64 -7.91 -26.27 6.82
C MET A 64 -7.36 -26.18 5.39
N VAL A 65 -6.25 -26.87 5.16
CA VAL A 65 -5.63 -26.98 3.85
C VAL A 65 -5.71 -28.44 3.41
N GLN A 66 -6.38 -28.71 2.30
CA GLN A 66 -6.44 -30.05 1.72
C GLN A 66 -5.50 -30.13 0.52
N LEU A 67 -4.46 -30.94 0.65
CA LEU A 67 -3.61 -31.34 -0.46
C LEU A 67 -4.19 -32.61 -1.09
N GLY A 68 -4.60 -32.53 -2.36
CA GLY A 68 -4.99 -33.72 -3.12
C GLY A 68 -3.76 -34.52 -3.58
N ASP A 69 -3.98 -35.70 -4.15
CA ASP A 69 -2.93 -36.63 -4.61
C ASP A 69 -2.04 -36.09 -5.78
N GLY A 70 -2.27 -34.85 -6.22
CA GLY A 70 -1.53 -34.17 -7.27
C GLY A 70 -0.43 -33.23 -6.76
N VAL A 71 0.40 -33.67 -5.82
CA VAL A 71 1.49 -32.86 -5.21
C VAL A 71 2.46 -32.28 -6.24
N VAL A 72 2.71 -33.01 -7.34
CA VAL A 72 3.60 -32.56 -8.42
C VAL A 72 3.02 -31.37 -9.19
N ALA A 73 1.72 -31.37 -9.46
CA ALA A 73 1.06 -30.25 -10.16
C ALA A 73 1.05 -28.96 -9.31
N ARG A 74 0.97 -29.07 -7.98
CA ARG A 74 0.92 -27.90 -7.08
C ARG A 74 2.27 -27.23 -6.85
N HIS A 75 3.37 -27.98 -6.89
CA HIS A 75 4.71 -27.35 -6.89
C HIS A 75 4.96 -26.57 -8.16
N ALA A 76 4.47 -27.05 -9.31
CA ALA A 76 4.51 -26.31 -10.57
C ALA A 76 3.65 -25.04 -10.50
N ASP A 77 2.42 -25.13 -9.97
CA ASP A 77 1.54 -23.97 -9.78
C ASP A 77 2.14 -22.93 -8.82
N HIS A 78 2.74 -23.35 -7.72
CA HIS A 78 3.38 -22.42 -6.78
C HIS A 78 4.59 -21.73 -7.44
N SER A 79 5.42 -22.47 -8.16
CA SER A 79 6.57 -21.91 -8.89
C SER A 79 6.11 -20.97 -10.00
N HIS A 80 5.04 -21.29 -10.70
CA HIS A 80 4.41 -20.44 -11.71
C HIS A 80 3.88 -19.14 -11.12
N MET A 81 3.12 -19.20 -10.02
CA MET A 81 2.59 -18.03 -9.33
C MET A 81 3.71 -17.14 -8.75
N GLN A 82 4.81 -17.73 -8.29
CA GLN A 82 6.00 -16.97 -7.88
C GLN A 82 6.60 -16.21 -9.06
N CYS A 83 6.71 -16.84 -10.25
CA CYS A 83 7.20 -16.15 -11.45
C CYS A 83 6.29 -14.98 -11.82
N ILE A 84 4.97 -15.16 -11.85
CA ILE A 84 4.01 -14.06 -12.12
C ILE A 84 4.16 -12.93 -11.11
N THR A 85 4.23 -13.25 -9.82
CA THR A 85 4.40 -12.26 -8.76
C THR A 85 5.68 -11.47 -8.93
N GLN A 86 6.77 -12.13 -9.29
CA GLN A 86 8.06 -11.48 -9.51
C GLN A 86 8.07 -10.64 -10.79
N ILE A 87 7.39 -11.08 -11.86
CA ILE A 87 7.19 -10.30 -13.09
C ILE A 87 6.44 -9.01 -12.77
N MET A 88 5.36 -9.09 -11.99
CA MET A 88 4.59 -7.92 -11.59
C MET A 88 5.42 -6.96 -10.72
N LYS A 89 6.27 -7.48 -9.85
CA LYS A 89 7.18 -6.67 -9.05
C LYS A 89 8.19 -5.92 -9.93
N TYR A 90 8.80 -6.60 -10.91
CA TYR A 90 9.70 -5.92 -11.86
C TYR A 90 8.97 -4.89 -12.71
N TYR A 91 7.71 -5.15 -13.06
CA TYR A 91 6.86 -4.16 -13.73
C TYR A 91 6.67 -2.91 -12.87
N GLU A 92 6.32 -3.07 -11.59
CA GLU A 92 6.18 -1.95 -10.64
C GLU A 92 7.49 -1.18 -10.50
N GLU A 93 8.62 -1.86 -10.32
CA GLU A 93 9.94 -1.25 -10.18
C GLU A 93 10.35 -0.47 -11.45
N SER A 94 10.04 -0.98 -12.63
CA SER A 94 10.26 -0.30 -13.91
C SER A 94 9.39 0.95 -14.05
N ARG A 95 8.10 0.84 -13.72
CA ARG A 95 7.17 1.99 -13.76
C ARG A 95 7.53 3.07 -12.75
N LEU A 96 8.07 2.69 -11.60
CA LEU A 96 8.61 3.60 -10.59
C LEU A 96 10.02 4.12 -10.92
N LYS A 97 10.58 3.75 -12.07
CA LYS A 97 11.94 4.13 -12.52
C LYS A 97 13.07 3.67 -11.57
N LYS A 98 12.82 2.62 -10.80
CA LYS A 98 13.83 2.00 -9.91
C LYS A 98 14.79 1.11 -10.70
N ILE A 99 14.31 0.53 -11.79
CA ILE A 99 15.10 -0.25 -12.75
C ILE A 99 14.87 0.29 -14.16
N GLY A 100 15.89 0.18 -15.00
CA GLY A 100 15.80 0.56 -16.42
C GLY A 100 15.11 -0.52 -17.27
N THR A 101 14.67 -0.14 -18.48
CA THR A 101 14.00 -1.05 -19.44
C THR A 101 14.85 -2.28 -19.74
N GLY A 102 16.17 -2.14 -19.94
CA GLY A 102 17.05 -3.27 -20.20
C GLY A 102 17.11 -4.29 -19.06
N THR A 103 17.16 -3.82 -17.81
CA THR A 103 17.11 -4.71 -16.63
C THR A 103 15.76 -5.38 -16.53
N TRP A 104 14.67 -4.62 -16.74
CA TRP A 104 13.31 -5.16 -16.73
C TRP A 104 13.15 -6.28 -17.77
N LEU A 105 13.59 -6.05 -19.00
CA LEU A 105 13.56 -7.06 -20.08
C LEU A 105 14.36 -8.31 -19.72
N ALA A 106 15.60 -8.14 -19.24
CA ALA A 106 16.48 -9.26 -18.92
C ALA A 106 15.93 -10.13 -17.77
N GLU A 107 15.49 -9.50 -16.69
CA GLU A 107 15.00 -10.24 -15.50
C GLU A 107 13.62 -10.86 -15.74
N THR A 108 12.72 -10.14 -16.41
CA THR A 108 11.41 -10.69 -16.81
C THR A 108 11.58 -11.82 -17.81
N GLY A 109 12.49 -11.68 -18.79
CA GLY A 109 12.77 -12.70 -19.79
C GLY A 109 13.18 -14.04 -19.18
N LYS A 110 14.07 -14.04 -18.18
CA LYS A 110 14.48 -15.26 -17.45
C LYS A 110 13.29 -15.98 -16.80
N LEU A 111 12.37 -15.21 -16.22
CA LEU A 111 11.18 -15.78 -15.56
C LEU A 111 10.21 -16.35 -16.58
N VAL A 112 9.99 -15.64 -17.68
CA VAL A 112 9.12 -16.09 -18.77
C VAL A 112 9.66 -17.36 -19.42
N GLU A 113 10.98 -17.43 -19.71
CA GLU A 113 11.63 -18.63 -20.21
C GLU A 113 11.47 -19.83 -19.28
N ARG A 114 11.62 -19.60 -17.97
CA ARG A 114 11.37 -20.61 -16.94
C ARG A 114 9.92 -21.10 -16.98
N MET A 115 8.93 -20.19 -17.08
CA MET A 115 7.52 -20.55 -17.16
C MET A 115 7.22 -21.39 -18.39
N VAL A 116 7.71 -20.98 -19.57
CA VAL A 116 7.56 -21.73 -20.82
C VAL A 116 8.22 -23.11 -20.77
N THR A 117 9.37 -23.22 -20.06
CA THR A 117 10.04 -24.51 -19.88
C THR A 117 9.25 -25.45 -18.96
N MET A 118 8.54 -24.89 -17.97
CA MET A 118 7.68 -25.69 -17.07
C MET A 118 6.41 -26.19 -17.78
N ASP A 119 5.82 -25.35 -18.64
CA ASP A 119 4.65 -25.69 -19.44
C ASP A 119 4.68 -24.93 -20.78
N GLU A 120 4.86 -25.66 -21.89
CA GLU A 120 4.85 -25.07 -23.23
C GLU A 120 3.49 -24.50 -23.64
N LYS A 121 2.41 -24.95 -22.98
CA LYS A 121 1.03 -24.51 -23.22
C LYS A 121 0.58 -23.41 -22.25
N ASP A 122 1.50 -22.87 -21.46
CA ASP A 122 1.23 -21.75 -20.55
C ASP A 122 0.91 -20.47 -21.34
N VAL A 123 -0.39 -20.17 -21.50
CA VAL A 123 -0.85 -18.97 -22.22
C VAL A 123 -0.35 -17.67 -21.55
N PRO A 124 -0.44 -17.46 -20.23
CA PRO A 124 0.17 -16.32 -19.57
C PRO A 124 1.64 -16.11 -19.92
N ALA A 125 2.45 -17.16 -19.89
CA ALA A 125 3.88 -17.08 -20.24
C ALA A 125 4.09 -16.66 -21.70
N ARG A 126 3.28 -17.20 -22.62
CA ARG A 126 3.32 -16.82 -24.04
C ARG A 126 2.93 -15.35 -24.25
N LEU A 127 1.92 -14.86 -23.57
CA LEU A 127 1.53 -13.45 -23.63
C LEU A 127 2.61 -12.53 -23.08
N PHE A 128 3.26 -12.87 -21.96
CA PHE A 128 4.41 -12.12 -21.45
C PHE A 128 5.59 -12.18 -22.43
N GLN A 129 5.86 -13.33 -23.03
CA GLN A 129 6.91 -13.47 -24.07
C GLN A 129 6.64 -12.54 -25.27
N ALA A 130 5.40 -12.50 -25.76
CA ALA A 130 5.02 -11.59 -26.82
C ALA A 130 5.20 -10.12 -26.43
N GLN A 131 4.85 -9.74 -25.19
CA GLN A 131 5.07 -8.38 -24.69
C GLN A 131 6.55 -7.99 -24.68
N LEU A 132 7.43 -8.89 -24.25
CA LEU A 132 8.87 -8.64 -24.26
C LEU A 132 9.39 -8.43 -25.68
N LEU A 133 8.98 -9.28 -26.62
CA LEU A 133 9.35 -9.16 -28.04
C LEU A 133 8.82 -7.87 -28.67
N ILE A 134 7.60 -7.44 -28.32
CA ILE A 134 7.05 -6.15 -28.76
C ILE A 134 7.92 -5.00 -28.22
N THR A 135 8.36 -5.07 -26.97
CA THR A 135 9.23 -4.06 -26.38
C THR A 135 10.61 -4.03 -27.02
N GLU A 136 11.10 -5.15 -27.53
CA GLU A 136 12.33 -5.28 -28.32
C GLU A 136 12.13 -4.95 -29.80
N GLU A 137 10.93 -4.51 -30.22
CA GLU A 137 10.54 -4.21 -31.60
C GLU A 137 10.58 -5.43 -32.58
N ARG A 138 10.55 -6.64 -32.03
CA ARG A 138 10.53 -7.91 -32.74
C ARG A 138 9.09 -8.33 -33.10
N TYR A 139 8.39 -7.49 -33.88
CA TYR A 139 6.93 -7.61 -34.08
C TYR A 139 6.52 -8.90 -34.81
N ASN A 140 7.32 -9.40 -35.77
CA ASN A 140 7.00 -10.63 -36.51
C ASN A 140 7.00 -11.86 -35.58
N GLU A 141 7.99 -11.96 -34.70
CA GLU A 141 8.09 -13.06 -33.75
C GLU A 141 6.98 -12.97 -32.69
N ALA A 142 6.70 -11.75 -32.21
CA ALA A 142 5.59 -11.52 -31.28
C ALA A 142 4.24 -11.92 -31.92
N GLY A 143 4.01 -11.58 -33.20
CA GLY A 143 2.81 -11.95 -33.94
C GLY A 143 2.60 -13.46 -33.98
N TRP A 144 3.65 -14.22 -34.35
CA TRP A 144 3.59 -15.67 -34.37
C TRP A 144 3.22 -16.29 -32.98
N ILE A 145 3.79 -15.75 -31.92
CA ILE A 145 3.45 -16.21 -30.54
C ILE A 145 2.01 -15.87 -30.19
N LEU A 146 1.53 -14.67 -30.57
CA LEU A 146 0.16 -14.25 -30.32
C LEU A 146 -0.86 -15.09 -31.08
N ASP A 147 -0.59 -15.44 -32.35
CA ASP A 147 -1.44 -16.32 -33.15
C ASP A 147 -1.59 -17.68 -32.45
N HIS A 148 -0.47 -18.26 -32.01
CA HIS A 148 -0.48 -19.51 -31.25
C HIS A 148 -1.20 -19.43 -29.92
N ALA A 149 -1.05 -18.30 -29.20
CA ALA A 149 -1.78 -18.07 -27.95
C ALA A 149 -3.29 -17.93 -28.19
N ALA A 150 -3.69 -17.30 -29.31
CA ALA A 150 -5.10 -17.20 -29.69
C ALA A 150 -5.72 -18.57 -29.96
N ASP A 151 -5.06 -19.42 -30.74
CA ASP A 151 -5.51 -20.79 -31.02
C ASP A 151 -5.74 -21.58 -29.73
N MET A 152 -4.82 -21.44 -28.74
CA MET A 152 -4.96 -22.10 -27.44
C MET A 152 -6.13 -21.56 -26.64
N LEU A 153 -6.36 -20.24 -26.61
CA LEU A 153 -7.47 -19.61 -25.89
C LEU A 153 -8.81 -19.97 -26.53
N GLU A 154 -8.91 -20.00 -27.86
CA GLU A 154 -10.11 -20.42 -28.58
C GLU A 154 -10.43 -21.89 -28.34
N ALA A 155 -9.44 -22.76 -28.39
CA ALA A 155 -9.60 -24.20 -28.10
C ALA A 155 -10.10 -24.47 -26.66
N GLN A 156 -9.74 -23.57 -25.71
CA GLN A 156 -10.20 -23.63 -24.34
C GLN A 156 -11.57 -22.95 -24.11
N GLY A 157 -12.15 -22.29 -25.13
CA GLY A 157 -13.35 -21.46 -24.97
C GLY A 157 -13.15 -20.24 -24.07
N ALA A 158 -11.92 -19.74 -23.93
CA ALA A 158 -11.53 -18.71 -23.00
C ALA A 158 -11.52 -17.30 -23.61
N THR A 159 -12.36 -17.03 -24.61
CA THR A 159 -12.42 -15.79 -25.38
C THR A 159 -13.09 -14.59 -24.67
N VAL A 160 -13.45 -14.74 -23.40
CA VAL A 160 -14.03 -13.68 -22.55
C VAL A 160 -13.24 -13.49 -21.25
N GLY A 161 -12.09 -14.16 -21.13
CA GLY A 161 -11.22 -14.11 -19.96
C GLY A 161 -10.24 -12.94 -19.94
N GLU A 162 -9.55 -12.73 -18.81
CA GLU A 162 -8.50 -11.70 -18.67
C GLU A 162 -7.32 -11.91 -19.64
N GLN A 163 -6.99 -13.18 -19.93
CA GLN A 163 -5.91 -13.53 -20.87
C GLN A 163 -6.28 -13.16 -22.29
N TRP A 164 -7.55 -13.35 -22.70
CA TRP A 164 -8.05 -12.91 -23.98
C TRP A 164 -7.96 -11.38 -24.14
N VAL A 165 -8.38 -10.65 -23.11
CA VAL A 165 -8.27 -9.18 -23.11
C VAL A 165 -6.81 -8.73 -23.22
N TYR A 166 -5.90 -9.41 -22.54
CA TYR A 166 -4.48 -9.11 -22.65
C TYR A 166 -3.93 -9.42 -24.03
N TYR A 167 -4.34 -10.52 -24.64
CA TYR A 167 -4.06 -10.84 -26.03
C TYR A 167 -4.54 -9.72 -26.98
N LEU A 168 -5.81 -9.31 -26.87
CA LEU A 168 -6.35 -8.22 -27.69
C LEU A 168 -5.54 -6.92 -27.54
N TYR A 169 -5.16 -6.57 -26.32
CA TYR A 169 -4.28 -5.42 -26.08
C TYR A 169 -2.94 -5.55 -26.80
N LEU A 170 -2.27 -6.69 -26.69
CA LEU A 170 -0.96 -6.91 -27.34
C LEU A 170 -1.05 -6.85 -28.85
N THR A 171 -2.13 -7.34 -29.46
CA THR A 171 -2.32 -7.24 -30.91
C THR A 171 -2.42 -5.79 -31.39
N THR A 172 -2.99 -4.87 -30.60
CA THR A 172 -3.03 -3.44 -30.95
C THR A 172 -1.65 -2.77 -30.95
N LEU A 173 -0.69 -3.31 -30.20
CA LEU A 173 0.68 -2.81 -30.20
C LEU A 173 1.46 -3.21 -31.45
N ILE A 174 1.05 -4.30 -32.12
CA ILE A 174 1.61 -4.75 -33.40
C ILE A 174 0.87 -4.08 -34.55
N HIS A 175 -0.45 -4.17 -34.56
CA HIS A 175 -1.32 -3.53 -35.53
C HIS A 175 -1.63 -2.09 -35.11
N ARG A 176 -0.76 -1.16 -35.50
CA ARG A 176 -0.87 0.27 -35.11
C ARG A 176 -1.92 1.01 -35.95
N ASP A 177 -3.04 0.36 -36.25
CA ASP A 177 -4.19 0.94 -36.94
C ASP A 177 -5.21 1.46 -35.93
N PRO A 178 -5.61 2.76 -35.98
CA PRO A 178 -6.60 3.32 -35.07
C PRO A 178 -7.96 2.64 -35.14
N GLN A 179 -8.41 2.18 -36.32
CA GLN A 179 -9.68 1.47 -36.46
C GLN A 179 -9.63 0.09 -35.79
N TYR A 180 -8.53 -0.63 -35.98
CA TYR A 180 -8.30 -1.90 -35.30
C TYR A 180 -8.28 -1.74 -33.79
N THR A 181 -7.56 -0.73 -33.30
CA THR A 181 -7.51 -0.43 -31.84
C THR A 181 -8.91 -0.12 -31.29
N LEU A 182 -9.72 0.64 -32.02
CA LEU A 182 -11.09 0.93 -31.60
C LEU A 182 -11.95 -0.33 -31.52
N GLN A 183 -11.87 -1.22 -32.52
CA GLN A 183 -12.61 -2.49 -32.50
C GLN A 183 -12.21 -3.38 -31.31
N MET A 184 -10.92 -3.46 -31.01
CA MET A 184 -10.44 -4.21 -29.85
C MET A 184 -10.89 -3.58 -28.54
N ALA A 185 -10.85 -2.25 -28.45
CA ALA A 185 -11.33 -1.53 -27.30
C ALA A 185 -12.83 -1.78 -27.02
N GLU A 186 -13.68 -1.79 -28.07
CA GLU A 186 -15.09 -2.11 -27.96
C GLU A 186 -15.36 -3.53 -27.44
N GLN A 187 -14.59 -4.51 -27.92
CA GLN A 187 -14.69 -5.89 -27.42
C GLN A 187 -14.31 -5.96 -25.92
N VAL A 188 -13.20 -5.35 -25.54
CA VAL A 188 -12.75 -5.32 -24.14
C VAL A 188 -13.75 -4.59 -23.25
N GLU A 189 -14.37 -3.51 -23.75
CA GLU A 189 -15.39 -2.77 -23.03
C GLU A 189 -16.65 -3.62 -22.79
N GLN A 190 -17.07 -4.43 -23.75
CA GLN A 190 -18.20 -5.36 -23.57
C GLN A 190 -17.88 -6.38 -22.45
N ILE A 191 -16.67 -6.95 -22.42
CA ILE A 191 -16.23 -7.85 -21.36
C ILE A 191 -16.24 -7.13 -20.00
N TYR A 192 -15.75 -5.91 -19.94
CA TYR A 192 -15.74 -5.09 -18.73
C TYR A 192 -17.14 -4.74 -18.23
N ARG A 193 -18.08 -4.43 -19.14
CA ARG A 193 -19.48 -4.10 -18.79
C ARG A 193 -20.20 -5.29 -18.16
N TYR A 194 -19.84 -6.51 -18.55
CA TYR A 194 -20.39 -7.73 -17.97
C TYR A 194 -19.94 -7.93 -16.52
N ASP A 195 -18.65 -7.68 -16.22
CA ASP A 195 -18.11 -7.77 -14.85
C ASP A 195 -17.09 -6.64 -14.60
N ARG A 196 -17.55 -5.59 -13.94
CA ARG A 196 -16.74 -4.40 -13.63
C ARG A 196 -15.75 -4.60 -12.49
N THR A 197 -15.80 -5.73 -11.79
CA THR A 197 -14.86 -6.05 -10.70
C THR A 197 -13.52 -6.58 -11.21
N ARG A 198 -13.44 -6.91 -12.49
CA ARG A 198 -12.21 -7.39 -13.15
C ARG A 198 -11.23 -6.26 -13.38
N TRP A 199 -10.46 -5.93 -12.36
CA TRP A 199 -9.55 -4.80 -12.38
C TRP A 199 -8.47 -4.87 -13.48
N ARG A 200 -8.02 -6.08 -13.89
CA ARG A 200 -7.06 -6.23 -14.99
C ARG A 200 -7.64 -5.80 -16.32
N VAL A 201 -8.91 -6.12 -16.56
CA VAL A 201 -9.64 -5.65 -17.75
C VAL A 201 -9.79 -4.14 -17.71
N ALA A 202 -10.18 -3.59 -16.56
CA ALA A 202 -10.25 -2.14 -16.35
C ALA A 202 -8.90 -1.45 -16.57
N TRP A 203 -7.83 -2.04 -16.09
CA TRP A 203 -6.47 -1.51 -16.27
C TRP A 203 -6.10 -1.44 -17.76
N LEU A 204 -6.35 -2.49 -18.53
CA LEU A 204 -6.06 -2.51 -19.97
C LEU A 204 -6.93 -1.52 -20.76
N LEU A 205 -8.18 -1.28 -20.33
CA LEU A 205 -9.03 -0.24 -20.92
C LEU A 205 -8.43 1.17 -20.83
N LEU A 206 -7.66 1.48 -19.79
CA LEU A 206 -6.95 2.76 -19.69
C LEU A 206 -5.95 2.99 -20.85
N TYR A 207 -5.48 1.93 -21.49
CA TYR A 207 -4.53 1.99 -22.61
C TYR A 207 -5.21 1.82 -23.96
N LEU A 208 -6.37 1.17 -24.02
CA LEU A 208 -7.07 0.86 -25.26
C LEU A 208 -8.11 1.90 -25.64
N SER A 209 -8.81 2.46 -24.67
CA SER A 209 -9.99 3.31 -24.94
C SER A 209 -9.71 4.78 -24.67
N GLU A 210 -9.94 5.62 -25.70
CA GLU A 210 -9.86 7.07 -25.56
C GLU A 210 -10.88 7.62 -24.54
N GLU A 211 -12.02 6.96 -24.36
CA GLU A 211 -13.04 7.39 -23.39
C GLU A 211 -12.49 7.43 -21.97
N TYR A 212 -11.77 6.38 -21.56
CA TYR A 212 -11.15 6.28 -20.23
C TYR A 212 -9.82 7.05 -20.13
N ASN A 213 -9.21 7.40 -21.26
CA ASN A 213 -7.91 8.07 -21.34
C ASN A 213 -8.00 9.59 -21.58
N ARG A 214 -9.17 10.12 -21.91
CA ARG A 214 -9.39 11.49 -22.39
C ARG A 214 -9.02 12.58 -21.38
N SER A 215 -9.15 12.32 -20.08
CA SER A 215 -8.81 13.28 -19.03
C SER A 215 -8.21 12.63 -17.81
N THR A 216 -7.27 13.33 -17.16
CA THR A 216 -6.67 12.88 -15.89
C THR A 216 -7.70 12.70 -14.78
N SER A 217 -8.73 13.57 -14.73
CA SER A 217 -9.82 13.45 -13.76
C SER A 217 -10.71 12.22 -14.05
N GLY A 218 -10.99 11.93 -15.32
CA GLY A 218 -11.73 10.72 -15.72
C GLY A 218 -11.00 9.44 -15.33
N LYS A 219 -9.69 9.38 -15.61
CA LYS A 219 -8.83 8.25 -15.18
C LYS A 219 -8.82 8.08 -13.66
N TRP A 220 -8.68 9.17 -12.91
CA TRP A 220 -8.71 9.14 -11.47
C TRP A 220 -10.03 8.53 -10.95
N MET A 221 -11.16 9.03 -11.43
CA MET A 221 -12.49 8.52 -11.04
C MET A 221 -12.68 7.04 -11.40
N PHE A 222 -12.12 6.61 -12.53
CA PHE A 222 -12.19 5.23 -12.97
C PHE A 222 -11.38 4.30 -12.03
N LEU A 223 -10.17 4.71 -11.64
CA LEU A 223 -9.34 3.97 -10.69
C LEU A 223 -9.98 3.95 -9.28
N GLU A 224 -10.55 5.06 -8.82
CA GLU A 224 -11.30 5.13 -7.56
C GLU A 224 -12.48 4.14 -7.57
N LYS A 225 -13.20 4.01 -8.69
CA LYS A 225 -14.27 3.00 -8.82
C LYS A 225 -13.75 1.57 -8.72
N GLN A 226 -12.59 1.25 -9.29
CA GLN A 226 -12.00 -0.09 -9.13
C GLN A 226 -11.69 -0.39 -7.66
N TYR A 227 -11.19 0.61 -6.92
CA TYR A 227 -11.01 0.47 -5.47
C TYR A 227 -12.35 0.24 -4.74
N GLN A 228 -13.41 0.97 -5.10
CA GLN A 228 -14.76 0.78 -4.54
C GLN A 228 -15.32 -0.61 -4.83
N TYR A 229 -14.99 -1.21 -5.97
CA TYR A 229 -15.31 -2.60 -6.32
C TYR A 229 -14.45 -3.64 -5.57
N GLY A 230 -13.58 -3.20 -4.68
CA GLY A 230 -12.76 -4.07 -3.83
C GLY A 230 -11.36 -4.37 -4.37
N CYS A 231 -10.92 -3.71 -5.44
CA CYS A 231 -9.56 -3.88 -5.93
C CYS A 231 -8.55 -3.26 -4.97
N THR A 232 -7.58 -4.06 -4.54
CA THR A 232 -6.44 -3.64 -3.70
C THR A 232 -5.09 -3.90 -4.39
N SER A 233 -5.11 -4.06 -5.72
CA SER A 233 -3.89 -4.33 -6.48
C SER A 233 -2.93 -3.15 -6.44
N PRO A 234 -1.63 -3.39 -6.18
CA PRO A 234 -0.59 -2.35 -6.27
C PRO A 234 -0.57 -1.62 -7.61
N VAL A 235 -0.96 -2.30 -8.70
CA VAL A 235 -1.01 -1.71 -10.05
C VAL A 235 -1.99 -0.53 -10.11
N ILE A 236 -3.16 -0.65 -9.50
CA ILE A 236 -4.15 0.45 -9.45
C ILE A 236 -3.60 1.64 -8.65
N TYR A 237 -2.91 1.37 -7.54
CA TYR A 237 -2.26 2.44 -6.77
C TYR A 237 -1.10 3.09 -7.53
N LEU A 238 -0.33 2.30 -8.29
CA LEU A 238 0.75 2.80 -9.14
C LEU A 238 0.23 3.76 -10.22
N GLU A 239 -0.83 3.37 -10.95
CA GLU A 239 -1.46 4.23 -11.96
C GLU A 239 -2.04 5.51 -11.34
N ALA A 240 -2.72 5.39 -10.20
CA ALA A 240 -3.26 6.53 -9.48
C ALA A 240 -2.16 7.47 -8.96
N LEU A 241 -1.06 6.91 -8.42
CA LEU A 241 0.10 7.69 -7.97
C LEU A 241 0.76 8.45 -9.12
N ALA A 242 0.88 7.83 -10.30
CA ALA A 242 1.44 8.49 -11.47
C ALA A 242 0.59 9.72 -11.88
N LEU A 243 -0.74 9.62 -11.79
CA LEU A 243 -1.65 10.76 -12.03
C LEU A 243 -1.46 11.86 -10.99
N LEU A 244 -1.36 11.52 -9.69
CA LEU A 244 -1.15 12.50 -8.61
C LEU A 244 0.22 13.19 -8.72
N ASN A 245 1.27 12.45 -9.04
CA ASN A 245 2.59 13.03 -9.24
C ASN A 245 2.65 13.96 -10.47
N GLY A 246 1.86 13.65 -11.51
CA GLY A 246 1.75 14.50 -12.69
C GLY A 246 0.85 15.72 -12.48
N ASN A 247 -0.16 15.60 -11.64
CA ASN A 247 -1.10 16.67 -11.32
C ASN A 247 -1.58 16.56 -9.86
N PRO A 248 -0.84 17.14 -8.89
CA PRO A 248 -1.19 17.11 -7.47
C PRO A 248 -2.57 17.71 -7.15
N ALA A 249 -3.09 18.61 -7.99
CA ALA A 249 -4.41 19.21 -7.79
C ALA A 249 -5.59 18.20 -7.92
N LEU A 250 -5.33 17.00 -8.43
CA LEU A 250 -6.30 15.88 -8.39
C LEU A 250 -6.54 15.40 -6.96
N LEU A 251 -5.56 15.52 -6.06
CA LEU A 251 -5.70 15.22 -4.66
C LEU A 251 -6.52 16.33 -3.98
N ARG A 252 -7.84 16.12 -3.87
CA ARG A 252 -8.79 17.10 -3.31
C ARG A 252 -9.27 16.76 -1.89
N LYS A 253 -9.15 15.50 -1.50
CA LYS A 253 -9.62 14.93 -0.24
C LYS A 253 -8.66 13.85 0.22
N LEU A 254 -8.74 13.46 1.49
CA LEU A 254 -7.93 12.39 2.08
C LEU A 254 -8.84 11.26 2.58
N ASN A 255 -9.59 10.66 1.65
CA ASN A 255 -10.43 9.50 1.93
C ASN A 255 -9.61 8.20 1.78
N SER A 256 -10.28 7.06 1.95
CA SER A 256 -9.61 5.75 1.95
C SER A 256 -8.78 5.48 0.69
N PHE A 257 -9.29 5.79 -0.51
CA PHE A 257 -8.55 5.54 -1.75
C PHE A 257 -7.30 6.42 -1.85
N GLU A 258 -7.44 7.72 -1.64
CA GLU A 258 -6.35 8.68 -1.66
C GLU A 258 -5.24 8.30 -0.65
N LEU A 259 -5.65 7.94 0.56
CA LEU A 259 -4.70 7.51 1.60
C LEU A 259 -3.98 6.21 1.25
N GLN A 260 -4.65 5.25 0.60
CA GLN A 260 -3.99 4.01 0.15
C GLN A 260 -2.99 4.29 -0.97
N VAL A 261 -3.33 5.14 -1.92
CA VAL A 261 -2.41 5.56 -3.00
C VAL A 261 -1.18 6.27 -2.42
N LEU A 262 -1.38 7.20 -1.49
CA LEU A 262 -0.29 7.91 -0.82
C LEU A 262 0.57 6.98 0.04
N ASN A 263 -0.05 6.06 0.79
CA ASN A 263 0.67 5.07 1.58
C ASN A 263 1.54 4.16 0.69
N PHE A 264 0.99 3.71 -0.44
CA PHE A 264 1.76 2.98 -1.45
C PHE A 264 2.93 3.82 -1.94
N GLY A 265 2.69 5.08 -2.34
CA GLY A 265 3.72 5.99 -2.85
C GLY A 265 4.85 6.26 -1.85
N VAL A 266 4.51 6.50 -0.59
CA VAL A 266 5.50 6.75 0.47
C VAL A 266 6.31 5.49 0.80
N ARG A 267 5.68 4.31 0.80
CA ARG A 267 6.38 3.03 0.96
C ARG A 267 7.37 2.77 -0.16
N GLN A 268 7.01 3.14 -1.38
CA GLN A 268 7.83 2.96 -2.58
C GLN A 268 8.86 4.09 -2.80
N ASP A 269 8.83 5.13 -1.94
CA ASP A 269 9.65 6.34 -2.11
C ASP A 269 9.43 7.05 -3.45
N ALA A 270 8.18 7.11 -3.86
CA ALA A 270 7.77 7.56 -5.18
C ALA A 270 6.80 8.75 -5.15
N VAL A 271 6.73 9.49 -4.04
CA VAL A 271 5.94 10.72 -3.89
C VAL A 271 6.85 11.91 -4.15
N ASN A 272 6.51 12.74 -5.13
CA ASN A 272 7.27 13.95 -5.44
C ASN A 272 6.95 15.12 -4.47
N ASP A 273 7.82 16.14 -4.46
CA ASP A 273 7.69 17.25 -3.52
C ASP A 273 6.40 18.05 -3.73
N SER A 274 5.94 18.22 -4.98
CA SER A 274 4.68 18.92 -5.26
C SER A 274 3.46 18.20 -4.69
N LEU A 275 3.47 16.86 -4.70
CA LEU A 275 2.41 16.05 -4.11
C LEU A 275 2.50 16.08 -2.57
N ILE A 276 3.70 16.14 -2.00
CA ILE A 276 3.89 16.33 -0.56
C ILE A 276 3.31 17.68 -0.12
N GLU A 277 3.54 18.77 -0.84
CA GLU A 277 2.95 20.09 -0.54
C GLU A 277 1.42 20.03 -0.54
N GLN A 278 0.82 19.35 -1.52
CA GLN A 278 -0.63 19.18 -1.58
C GLN A 278 -1.16 18.32 -0.43
N LEU A 279 -0.44 17.27 -0.06
CA LEU A 279 -0.77 16.44 1.10
C LEU A 279 -0.75 17.27 2.39
N LEU A 280 0.30 18.05 2.63
CA LEU A 280 0.41 18.90 3.82
C LEU A 280 -0.72 19.94 3.89
N TYR A 281 -1.04 20.57 2.76
CA TYR A 281 -2.15 21.52 2.66
C TYR A 281 -3.49 20.88 3.08
N LEU A 282 -3.76 19.64 2.65
CA LEU A 282 -4.97 18.92 3.02
C LEU A 282 -4.93 18.39 4.46
N SER A 283 -3.77 17.94 4.92
CA SER A 283 -3.58 17.43 6.30
C SER A 283 -3.90 18.48 7.36
N GLY A 284 -3.52 19.73 7.13
CA GLY A 284 -3.87 20.84 8.02
C GLY A 284 -5.38 21.06 8.18
N ARG A 285 -6.18 20.65 7.21
CA ARG A 285 -7.65 20.80 7.18
C ARG A 285 -8.42 19.60 7.71
N VAL A 286 -7.75 18.46 7.93
CA VAL A 286 -8.37 17.27 8.52
C VAL A 286 -8.85 17.60 9.93
N ARG A 287 -10.08 17.24 10.25
CA ARG A 287 -10.69 17.51 11.58
C ARG A 287 -10.53 16.34 12.54
N GLU A 288 -10.50 15.14 12.01
CA GLU A 288 -10.46 13.90 12.79
C GLU A 288 -9.13 13.18 12.60
N TYR A 289 -8.75 12.41 13.62
CA TYR A 289 -7.56 11.59 13.56
C TYR A 289 -7.73 10.44 12.55
N SER A 290 -6.73 10.26 11.70
CA SER A 290 -6.63 9.12 10.80
C SER A 290 -5.32 8.37 11.07
N PRO A 291 -5.38 7.10 11.53
CA PRO A 291 -4.17 6.28 11.74
C PRO A 291 -3.32 6.14 10.49
N LEU A 292 -3.96 5.95 9.33
CA LEU A 292 -3.25 5.79 8.06
C LEU A 292 -2.55 7.08 7.63
N LEU A 293 -3.22 8.24 7.77
CA LEU A 293 -2.59 9.54 7.51
C LEU A 293 -1.40 9.77 8.45
N GLY A 294 -1.57 9.46 9.74
CA GLY A 294 -0.49 9.54 10.73
C GLY A 294 0.73 8.69 10.35
N ARG A 295 0.50 7.47 9.84
CA ARG A 295 1.56 6.59 9.35
C ARG A 295 2.28 7.17 8.13
N ILE A 296 1.52 7.72 7.18
CA ILE A 296 2.06 8.36 5.97
C ILE A 296 2.96 9.53 6.35
N LEU A 297 2.47 10.44 7.20
CA LEU A 297 3.20 11.64 7.62
C LEU A 297 4.47 11.29 8.41
N ARG A 298 4.40 10.32 9.34
CA ARG A 298 5.57 9.85 10.10
C ARG A 298 6.65 9.29 9.19
N ARG A 299 6.30 8.43 8.23
CA ARG A 299 7.25 7.90 7.25
C ARG A 299 7.86 8.99 6.36
N LEU A 300 7.07 9.97 5.95
CA LEU A 300 7.58 11.11 5.19
C LEU A 300 8.57 11.92 6.02
N TYR A 301 8.26 12.18 7.30
CA TYR A 301 9.18 12.88 8.19
C TYR A 301 10.48 12.12 8.41
N GLU A 302 10.43 10.81 8.61
CA GLU A 302 11.63 9.98 8.76
C GLU A 302 12.60 10.14 7.57
N LYS A 303 12.07 10.30 6.36
CA LYS A 303 12.84 10.45 5.13
C LYS A 303 13.28 11.89 4.85
N LYS A 304 12.39 12.85 5.00
CA LYS A 304 12.60 14.24 4.58
C LYS A 304 13.12 15.14 5.71
N LYS A 305 12.83 14.82 6.98
CA LYS A 305 13.14 15.62 8.17
C LYS A 305 12.63 17.07 8.05
N ASP A 306 11.53 17.27 7.34
CA ASP A 306 10.93 18.60 7.15
C ASP A 306 10.05 18.97 8.35
N VAL A 307 10.32 20.12 8.94
CA VAL A 307 9.60 20.65 10.12
C VAL A 307 8.10 20.81 9.85
N ARG A 308 7.69 21.10 8.63
CA ARG A 308 6.28 21.25 8.26
C ARG A 308 5.54 19.90 8.35
N ILE A 309 6.23 18.80 7.99
CA ILE A 309 5.68 17.46 8.13
C ILE A 309 5.55 17.12 9.63
N LEU A 310 6.55 17.45 10.45
CA LEU A 310 6.51 17.27 11.90
C LEU A 310 5.33 18.03 12.53
N GLN A 311 5.08 19.26 12.08
CA GLN A 311 3.94 20.06 12.51
C GLN A 311 2.61 19.33 12.26
N GLU A 312 2.42 18.73 11.08
CA GLU A 312 1.20 17.99 10.76
C GLU A 312 1.09 16.68 11.56
N VAL A 313 2.21 15.99 11.84
CA VAL A 313 2.23 14.80 12.71
C VAL A 313 1.74 15.18 14.11
N CYS A 314 2.33 16.20 14.74
CA CYS A 314 1.93 16.66 16.07
C CYS A 314 0.47 17.12 16.08
N SER A 315 0.07 17.94 15.11
CA SER A 315 -1.31 18.43 15.00
C SER A 315 -2.33 17.29 14.86
N LEU A 316 -2.00 16.25 14.08
CA LEU A 316 -2.88 15.11 13.89
C LEU A 316 -2.99 14.27 15.17
N LEU A 317 -1.89 14.04 15.89
CA LEU A 317 -1.88 13.33 17.17
C LEU A 317 -2.72 14.06 18.23
N ILE A 318 -2.62 15.39 18.29
CA ILE A 318 -3.42 16.23 19.19
C ILE A 318 -4.91 16.12 18.84
N LYS A 319 -5.28 16.19 17.55
CA LYS A 319 -6.67 16.00 17.10
C LYS A 319 -7.23 14.63 17.50
N GLY A 320 -6.37 13.62 17.57
CA GLY A 320 -6.73 12.27 18.02
C GLY A 320 -6.66 12.06 19.54
N SER A 321 -6.35 13.09 20.31
CA SER A 321 -6.11 13.01 21.76
C SER A 321 -5.13 11.89 22.13
N LYS A 322 -4.10 11.72 21.30
CA LYS A 322 -3.10 10.67 21.49
C LYS A 322 -2.07 11.08 22.53
N THR A 323 -1.89 10.23 23.54
CA THR A 323 -0.92 10.38 24.63
C THR A 323 -0.11 9.08 24.76
N GLY A 324 0.91 9.10 25.61
CA GLY A 324 1.78 7.95 25.87
C GLY A 324 3.13 8.00 25.17
N PRO A 325 3.98 6.99 25.33
CA PRO A 325 5.39 7.03 24.93
C PRO A 325 5.61 7.30 23.44
N ASP A 326 4.80 6.68 22.56
CA ASP A 326 4.92 6.88 21.11
C ASP A 326 4.58 8.31 20.69
N ALA A 327 3.53 8.89 21.27
CA ALA A 327 3.13 10.26 21.00
C ALA A 327 4.12 11.25 21.61
N PHE A 328 4.64 10.96 22.81
CA PHE A 328 5.63 11.78 23.48
C PHE A 328 6.86 12.08 22.62
N THR A 329 7.41 11.05 21.96
CA THR A 329 8.57 11.23 21.07
C THR A 329 8.31 12.31 20.00
N TRP A 330 7.10 12.35 19.45
CA TRP A 330 6.72 13.35 18.43
C TRP A 330 6.52 14.73 19.01
N TYR A 331 5.87 14.82 20.18
CA TYR A 331 5.71 16.10 20.86
C TYR A 331 7.04 16.68 21.35
N GLN A 332 7.95 15.84 21.82
CA GLN A 332 9.29 16.24 22.19
C GLN A 332 10.03 16.87 20.99
N MET A 333 10.06 16.20 19.84
CA MET A 333 10.63 16.75 18.61
C MET A 333 9.95 18.06 18.21
N GLY A 334 8.63 18.17 18.38
CA GLY A 334 7.87 19.38 18.10
C GLY A 334 8.27 20.56 19.00
N VAL A 335 8.44 20.31 20.30
CA VAL A 335 8.89 21.30 21.29
C VAL A 335 10.34 21.75 21.01
N GLU A 336 11.23 20.81 20.75
CA GLU A 336 12.64 21.06 20.39
C GLU A 336 12.77 21.85 19.08
N SER A 337 11.87 21.61 18.14
CA SER A 337 11.78 22.37 16.87
C SER A 337 11.03 23.70 16.98
N HIS A 338 10.64 24.10 18.19
CA HIS A 338 9.93 25.36 18.48
C HIS A 338 8.61 25.51 17.71
N LEU A 339 7.88 24.41 17.49
CA LEU A 339 6.60 24.44 16.79
C LEU A 339 5.54 25.21 17.61
N ARG A 340 4.76 26.04 16.91
CA ARG A 340 3.65 26.78 17.50
C ARG A 340 2.32 26.10 17.14
N ILE A 341 1.98 25.06 17.89
CA ILE A 341 0.76 24.28 17.72
C ILE A 341 -0.06 24.43 18.99
N THR A 342 -1.35 24.69 18.86
CA THR A 342 -2.28 24.76 20.00
C THR A 342 -2.27 23.44 20.76
N ASN A 343 -2.16 23.52 22.08
CA ASN A 343 -2.13 22.40 23.03
C ASN A 343 -0.89 21.49 22.90
N LEU A 344 0.17 21.88 22.18
CA LEU A 344 1.37 21.04 22.05
C LEU A 344 2.02 20.78 23.43
N TYR A 345 2.12 21.80 24.27
CA TYR A 345 2.76 21.68 25.58
C TYR A 345 1.92 20.85 26.56
N GLU A 346 0.59 20.98 26.49
CA GLU A 346 -0.35 20.18 27.29
C GLU A 346 -0.23 18.70 26.93
N TYR A 347 -0.24 18.37 25.63
CA TYR A 347 -0.09 16.99 25.18
C TYR A 347 1.32 16.44 25.39
N TYR A 348 2.36 17.28 25.32
CA TYR A 348 3.71 16.91 25.74
C TYR A 348 3.69 16.46 27.20
N MET A 349 3.17 17.29 28.13
CA MET A 349 3.12 16.95 29.53
C MET A 349 2.22 15.74 29.85
N ALA A 350 1.06 15.65 29.21
CA ALA A 350 0.16 14.49 29.35
C ALA A 350 0.75 13.17 28.83
N SER A 351 1.86 13.23 28.12
CA SER A 351 2.55 12.05 27.55
C SER A 351 3.89 11.75 28.24
N VAL A 352 4.32 12.58 29.18
CA VAL A 352 5.57 12.39 29.94
C VAL A 352 5.45 11.12 30.79
N ASP A 353 6.48 10.31 30.77
CA ASP A 353 6.67 9.23 31.73
C ASP A 353 7.15 9.85 33.07
N LEU A 354 6.28 9.85 34.08
CA LEU A 354 6.54 10.47 35.38
C LEU A 354 7.66 9.77 36.16
N ASP A 355 7.98 8.53 35.83
CA ASP A 355 9.03 7.74 36.45
C ASP A 355 10.39 7.92 35.71
N ALA A 356 10.39 8.52 34.53
CA ALA A 356 11.61 8.75 33.77
C ALA A 356 12.42 9.93 34.30
N VAL A 357 13.75 9.79 34.31
CA VAL A 357 14.66 10.93 34.54
C VAL A 357 14.71 11.77 33.27
N LEU A 358 13.89 12.82 33.23
CA LEU A 358 13.75 13.68 32.06
C LEU A 358 14.21 15.11 32.42
N GLU A 359 14.97 15.73 31.51
CA GLU A 359 15.21 17.18 31.56
C GLU A 359 14.07 17.89 30.84
N LEU A 360 13.28 18.67 31.57
CA LEU A 360 12.19 19.42 30.97
C LEU A 360 12.73 20.67 30.27
N PRO A 361 12.33 20.91 29.01
CA PRO A 361 12.69 22.12 28.29
C PRO A 361 12.20 23.38 29.02
N LYS A 362 13.04 24.42 29.06
CA LYS A 362 12.70 25.70 29.73
C LYS A 362 11.36 26.29 29.25
N VAL A 363 11.02 26.11 27.97
CA VAL A 363 9.76 26.58 27.39
C VAL A 363 8.53 25.91 28.03
N ILE A 364 8.63 24.65 28.38
CA ILE A 364 7.57 23.90 29.09
C ILE A 364 7.37 24.47 30.52
N LEU A 365 8.47 24.66 31.24
CA LEU A 365 8.44 25.23 32.57
C LEU A 365 7.85 26.64 32.55
N MET A 366 8.26 27.49 31.64
CA MET A 366 7.71 28.83 31.49
C MET A 366 6.23 28.83 31.12
N TYR A 367 5.79 27.94 30.25
CA TYR A 367 4.39 27.85 29.86
C TYR A 367 3.50 27.51 31.07
N PHE A 368 3.85 26.48 31.82
CA PHE A 368 3.07 26.03 32.97
C PHE A 368 3.25 26.89 34.23
N SER A 369 4.19 27.81 34.27
CA SER A 369 4.24 28.85 35.32
C SER A 369 3.07 29.83 35.21
N PHE A 370 2.44 29.96 34.04
CA PHE A 370 1.30 30.87 33.77
C PHE A 370 -0.03 30.13 33.54
N GLN A 371 0.02 28.80 33.33
CA GLN A 371 -1.14 27.98 33.01
C GLN A 371 -1.27 26.80 33.98
N SER A 372 -2.44 26.62 34.58
CA SER A 372 -2.70 25.60 35.60
C SER A 372 -3.59 24.44 35.11
N ASN A 373 -3.51 24.09 33.83
CA ASN A 373 -4.39 23.09 33.19
C ASN A 373 -3.88 21.65 33.31
N LEU A 374 -2.91 21.38 34.20
CA LEU A 374 -2.41 20.02 34.42
C LEU A 374 -3.25 19.31 35.48
N ASP A 375 -3.36 17.99 35.36
CA ASP A 375 -3.87 17.15 36.45
C ASP A 375 -2.92 17.13 37.62
N TYR A 376 -3.39 16.52 38.72
CA TYR A 376 -2.67 16.53 40.00
C TYR A 376 -1.28 15.83 39.89
N GLU A 377 -1.20 14.71 39.19
CA GLU A 377 0.04 13.91 39.06
C GLU A 377 1.11 14.67 38.28
N HIS A 378 0.76 15.20 37.14
CA HIS A 378 1.68 15.99 36.31
C HIS A 378 2.05 17.33 36.95
N SER A 379 1.14 17.95 37.70
CA SER A 379 1.43 19.15 38.51
C SER A 379 2.44 18.84 39.62
N ALA A 380 2.24 17.74 40.36
CA ALA A 380 3.14 17.29 41.42
C ALA A 380 4.54 16.99 40.85
N PHE A 381 4.60 16.30 39.70
CA PHE A 381 5.85 16.02 38.99
C PHE A 381 6.58 17.31 38.60
N LEU A 382 5.87 18.29 38.04
CA LEU A 382 6.45 19.57 37.62
C LEU A 382 7.01 20.33 38.81
N TYR A 383 6.27 20.42 39.94
CA TYR A 383 6.75 21.07 41.18
C TYR A 383 7.93 20.33 41.79
N ALA A 384 7.91 19.00 41.83
CA ALA A 384 9.04 18.20 42.31
C ALA A 384 10.31 18.44 41.45
N TYR A 385 10.14 18.51 40.13
CA TYR A 385 11.22 18.84 39.20
C TYR A 385 11.82 20.24 39.49
N LEU A 386 10.99 21.27 39.61
CA LEU A 386 11.41 22.64 39.92
C LEU A 386 12.12 22.76 41.28
N LEU A 387 11.62 22.06 42.28
CA LEU A 387 12.28 22.04 43.59
C LEU A 387 13.67 21.38 43.56
N LYS A 388 13.81 20.31 42.81
CA LYS A 388 15.09 19.59 42.60
C LYS A 388 16.11 20.47 41.87
N HIS A 389 15.66 21.29 40.91
CA HIS A 389 16.49 22.12 40.05
C HIS A 389 16.39 23.63 40.42
N ARG A 390 16.03 23.95 41.65
CA ARG A 390 15.76 25.32 42.12
C ARG A 390 16.84 26.34 41.77
N LYS A 391 18.12 25.93 41.77
CA LYS A 391 19.26 26.81 41.47
C LYS A 391 19.32 27.23 40.00
N ASP A 392 18.76 26.43 39.11
CA ASP A 392 18.81 26.64 37.66
C ASP A 392 17.62 27.48 37.18
N TYR A 393 16.55 27.61 38.02
CA TYR A 393 15.27 28.21 37.65
C TYR A 393 14.75 29.20 38.72
N GLU A 394 15.64 29.94 39.39
CA GLU A 394 15.23 30.94 40.40
C GLU A 394 14.35 32.07 39.82
N GLU A 395 14.37 32.26 38.50
CA GLU A 395 13.56 33.28 37.81
C GLU A 395 12.24 32.76 37.25
N VAL A 396 11.90 31.48 37.37
CA VAL A 396 10.67 30.83 36.91
C VAL A 396 9.76 30.56 38.14
#